data_e17ef665cceeb201c4e7a1dbe9535f1a
#
_entry.id   e17ef665cceeb201c4e7a1dbe9535f1a
#
_cell.length_a   1.000
_cell.length_b   1.000
_cell.length_c   1.000
_cell.angle_alpha   90.00
_cell.angle_beta   90.00
_cell.angle_gamma   90.00
#
_symmetry.space_group_name_H-M   'P 1'
#
loop_
_entity.id
_entity.type
_entity.pdbx_description
1 polymer ?
#
loop_
_entity_poly.entity_id
_entity_poly.type
_entity_poly.pdbx_seq_one_letter_code
_entity_poly.pdbx_strand_id
1 'polypeptide(L)' 'MTEIERIDQLREELHRHNYNYYVLNAPEITDQEFDKLMRELQDLEEKHPEHRLSL' A
#
# COMPACT_ATOMS: atom_id res chain seq x y z
N MET A 1 -4.16 11.34 -12.90
CA MET A 1 -4.36 10.62 -11.63
C MET A 1 -4.04 11.52 -10.45
N THR A 2 -4.91 11.56 -9.47
CA THR A 2 -4.67 12.36 -8.27
C THR A 2 -3.90 11.57 -7.23
N GLU A 3 -3.32 12.27 -6.27
CA GLU A 3 -2.62 11.61 -5.16
C GLU A 3 -3.58 10.75 -4.32
N ILE A 4 -4.82 11.19 -4.20
CA ILE A 4 -5.85 10.43 -3.48
C ILE A 4 -6.11 9.09 -4.17
N GLU A 5 -6.21 9.09 -5.48
CA GLU A 5 -6.39 7.86 -6.24
C GLU A 5 -5.17 6.94 -6.09
N ARG A 6 -3.99 7.52 -6.04
CA ARG A 6 -2.76 6.74 -5.83
C ARG A 6 -2.75 6.09 -4.45
N ILE A 7 -3.22 6.80 -3.43
CA ILE A 7 -3.33 6.24 -2.08
C ILE A 7 -4.24 5.00 -2.09
N ASP A 8 -5.38 5.10 -2.73
CA ASP A 8 -6.32 3.99 -2.81
C ASP A 8 -5.74 2.81 -3.56
N GLN A 9 -5.03 3.07 -4.66
CA GLN A 9 -4.34 2.03 -5.42
C GLN A 9 -3.29 1.31 -4.57
N LEU A 10 -2.48 2.06 -3.85
CA LEU A 10 -1.43 1.49 -3.03
C LEU A 10 -2.02 0.62 -1.91
N ARG A 11 -3.10 1.07 -1.30
CA ARG A 11 -3.78 0.29 -0.27
C ARG A 11 -4.28 -1.04 -0.83
N GLU A 12 -4.89 -1.02 -2.00
CA GLU A 12 -5.36 -2.23 -2.64
C GLU A 12 -4.23 -3.19 -2.97
N GLU A 13 -3.15 -2.66 -3.55
CA GLU A 13 -1.99 -3.48 -3.89
C GLU A 13 -1.35 -4.11 -2.67
N LEU A 14 -1.18 -3.32 -1.61
CA LEU A 14 -0.59 -3.84 -0.38
C LEU A 14 -1.47 -4.90 0.28
N HIS A 15 -2.78 -4.70 0.23
CA HIS A 15 -3.73 -5.68 0.73
C HIS A 15 -3.61 -7.00 -0.02
N ARG A 16 -3.53 -6.93 -1.35
CA ARG A 16 -3.41 -8.12 -2.18
C ARG A 16 -2.09 -8.83 -1.96
N HIS A 17 -1.00 -8.09 -1.83
CA HIS A 17 0.31 -8.70 -1.57
C HIS A 17 0.35 -9.37 -0.20
N ASN A 18 -0.27 -8.76 0.80
CA ASN A 18 -0.43 -9.36 2.11
C ASN A 18 -1.21 -10.66 2.04
N TYR A 19 -2.31 -10.65 1.31
CA TYR A 19 -3.13 -11.84 1.13
C TYR A 19 -2.33 -12.97 0.48
N ASN A 20 -1.62 -12.64 -0.59
CA ASN A 20 -0.79 -13.63 -1.29
C ASN A 20 0.28 -14.21 -0.38
N TYR A 21 0.86 -13.38 0.45
CA TYR A 21 1.93 -13.81 1.35
C TYR A 21 1.40 -14.73 2.45
N TYR A 22 0.31 -14.32 3.11
CA TYR A 22 -0.17 -15.03 4.29
C TYR A 22 -1.11 -16.18 3.97
N VAL A 23 -1.91 -16.05 2.95
CA VAL A 23 -2.93 -17.06 2.62
C VAL A 23 -2.44 -18.02 1.57
N LEU A 24 -1.91 -17.52 0.46
CA LEU A 24 -1.46 -18.34 -0.65
C LEU A 24 -0.02 -18.78 -0.52
N ASN A 25 0.72 -18.17 0.39
CA ASN A 25 2.15 -18.44 0.58
C ASN A 25 2.94 -18.30 -0.72
N ALA A 26 2.52 -17.34 -1.56
CA ALA A 26 3.13 -17.11 -2.87
C ALA A 26 3.27 -15.60 -3.09
N PRO A 27 4.32 -14.98 -2.53
CA PRO A 27 4.51 -13.54 -2.68
C PRO A 27 4.81 -13.19 -4.15
N GLU A 28 4.13 -12.17 -4.64
CA GLU A 28 4.31 -11.70 -6.02
C GLU A 28 5.48 -10.73 -6.14
N ILE A 29 5.89 -10.12 -5.04
CA ILE A 29 6.96 -9.11 -5.04
C ILE A 29 7.95 -9.42 -3.92
N THR A 30 9.13 -8.80 -4.04
CA THR A 30 10.16 -8.94 -3.01
C THR A 30 9.83 -8.06 -1.81
N ASP A 31 10.49 -8.36 -0.69
CA ASP A 31 10.35 -7.54 0.52
C ASP A 31 10.75 -6.08 0.26
N GLN A 32 11.76 -5.88 -0.57
CA GLN A 32 12.23 -4.54 -0.90
C GLN A 32 11.15 -3.76 -1.66
N GLU A 33 10.50 -4.40 -2.60
CA GLU A 33 9.43 -3.76 -3.37
C GLU A 33 8.21 -3.47 -2.49
N PHE A 34 7.88 -4.39 -1.61
CA PHE A 34 6.78 -4.20 -0.67
C PHE A 34 7.05 -2.99 0.23
N ASP A 35 8.25 -2.89 0.78
CA ASP A 35 8.65 -1.77 1.62
C ASP A 35 8.57 -0.45 0.86
N LYS A 36 8.97 -0.46 -0.40
CA LYS A 36 8.92 0.72 -1.25
C LYS A 36 7.49 1.23 -1.41
N LEU A 37 6.56 0.32 -1.66
CA LEU A 37 5.15 0.68 -1.79
C LEU A 37 4.60 1.22 -0.47
N MET A 38 4.98 0.63 0.63
CA MET A 38 4.55 1.10 1.95
C MET A 38 5.04 2.52 2.22
N ARG A 39 6.29 2.80 1.87
CA ARG A 39 6.85 4.13 2.09
C ARG A 39 6.17 5.18 1.23
N GLU A 40 5.88 4.84 -0.02
CA GLU A 40 5.15 5.74 -0.90
C GLU A 40 3.77 6.05 -0.32
N LEU A 41 3.08 5.03 0.16
CA LEU A 41 1.78 5.21 0.77
C LEU A 41 1.85 6.11 2.00
N GLN A 42 2.84 5.89 2.85
CA GLN A 42 3.03 6.71 4.05
C GLN A 42 3.27 8.17 3.70
N ASP A 43 4.12 8.43 2.71
CA ASP A 43 4.39 9.79 2.24
C ASP A 43 3.11 10.48 1.78
N LEU A 44 2.32 9.77 0.99
CA LEU A 44 1.08 10.34 0.47
C LEU A 44 0.06 10.58 1.58
N GLU A 45 -0.02 9.68 2.53
CA GLU A 45 -0.93 9.85 3.67
C GLU A 45 -0.53 11.04 4.54
N GLU A 46 0.75 11.31 4.67
CA GLU A 46 1.23 12.48 5.39
C GLU A 46 0.84 13.78 4.70
N LYS A 47 0.85 13.77 3.37
CA LYS A 47 0.44 14.94 2.58
C LYS A 47 -1.08 15.15 2.62
N HIS A 48 -1.83 14.10 2.86
CA HIS A 48 -3.28 14.14 2.87
C HIS A 48 -3.84 13.53 4.15
N PRO A 49 -3.60 14.17 5.30
CA PRO A 49 -4.02 13.61 6.59
C PRO A 49 -5.53 13.44 6.71
N GLU A 50 -6.31 14.25 6.01
CA GLU A 50 -7.77 14.13 6.01
C GLU A 50 -8.25 12.87 5.31
N HIS A 51 -7.41 12.27 4.49
CA HIS A 51 -7.73 11.04 3.77
C HIS A 51 -7.11 9.81 4.43
N ARG A 52 -6.45 10.01 5.54
CA ARG A 52 -5.80 8.92 6.26
C ARG A 52 -6.85 8.09 6.99
N LEU A 53 -6.79 6.76 6.79
CA LEU A 53 -7.65 5.87 7.53
C LEU A 53 -7.23 5.81 8.98
N SER A 54 -8.12 6.23 9.87
CA SER A 54 -7.90 6.04 11.30
C SER A 54 -8.65 4.78 11.73
N LEU A 55 -7.92 3.91 12.31
CA LEU A 55 -8.50 2.67 12.83
C LEU A 55 -8.80 2.82 14.31
#